data_1e4247d905cb1261b082f173654dd0b2
#
_entry.id   1e4247d905cb1261b082f173654dd0b2
#
_cell.length_a   1.000
_cell.length_b   1.000
_cell.length_c   1.000
_cell.angle_alpha   90.00
_cell.angle_beta   90.00
_cell.angle_gamma   90.00
#
_symmetry.space_group_name_H-M   'P 1'
#
loop_
_entity.id
_entity.type
_entity.pdbx_description
1 polymer ?
#
loop_
_entity_poly.entity_id
_entity_poly.type
_entity_poly.pdbx_seq_one_letter_code
_entity_poly.pdbx_strand_id
1 'polypeptide(L)'
;IKTGPWPQFATDNMPIILAVLTKVSGKSIIEETIFSNRFMAVPELKRMGAKISIKKNKAFIIGQKKLNAADCISSDLRTTFSIILGAISSEGSSTISRIYHGLRGYENLQIKLKKLGIKIKLKK
;
A
#
# COMPACT_ATOMS: atom_id res chain seq x y z
N ILE A 1 -1.17 2.75 15.63
CA ILE A 1 0.04 3.43 15.13
C ILE A 1 -0.28 4.90 14.92
N LYS A 2 0.59 5.76 15.38
CA LYS A 2 0.48 7.20 15.19
C LYS A 2 1.77 7.71 14.54
N THR A 3 1.64 8.42 13.42
CA THR A 3 2.79 9.06 12.79
C THR A 3 3.21 10.31 13.57
N GLY A 4 4.45 10.71 13.45
CA GLY A 4 4.95 11.88 14.13
C GLY A 4 6.42 12.17 13.80
N PRO A 5 6.96 13.27 14.30
CA PRO A 5 8.37 13.58 14.13
C PRO A 5 9.25 12.56 14.84
N TRP A 6 10.49 12.44 14.39
CA TRP A 6 11.47 11.54 15.01
C TRP A 6 11.50 11.72 16.54
N PRO A 7 11.53 10.63 17.34
CA PRO A 7 11.67 9.22 16.97
C PRO A 7 10.34 8.45 16.81
N GLN A 8 9.23 9.13 16.56
CA GLN A 8 7.94 8.49 16.34
C GLN A 8 7.89 7.78 14.97
N PHE A 9 6.76 7.13 14.68
CA PHE A 9 6.60 6.39 13.43
C PHE A 9 6.62 7.35 12.22
N ALA A 10 7.54 7.09 11.28
CA ALA A 10 7.73 7.97 10.12
C ALA A 10 6.50 7.94 9.19
N THR A 11 6.00 9.11 8.84
CA THR A 11 4.86 9.25 7.91
C THR A 11 5.14 8.62 6.54
N ASP A 12 6.38 8.58 6.09
CA ASP A 12 6.77 7.96 4.81
C ASP A 12 6.54 6.45 4.79
N ASN A 13 6.57 5.80 5.94
CA ASN A 13 6.32 4.36 6.07
C ASN A 13 4.83 4.04 6.31
N MET A 14 4.00 5.05 6.51
CA MET A 14 2.59 4.82 6.83
C MET A 14 1.83 4.11 5.71
N PRO A 15 1.96 4.48 4.42
CA PRO A 15 1.27 3.75 3.35
C PRO A 15 1.72 2.29 3.23
N ILE A 16 2.96 2.00 3.58
CA ILE A 16 3.52 0.65 3.55
C ILE A 16 2.88 -0.20 4.65
N ILE A 17 2.90 0.29 5.89
CA ILE A 17 2.30 -0.44 7.01
C ILE A 17 0.78 -0.56 6.86
N LEU A 18 0.14 0.41 6.25
CA LEU A 18 -1.29 0.36 5.94
C LEU A 18 -1.62 -0.87 5.08
N ALA A 19 -0.84 -1.10 4.02
CA ALA A 19 -1.01 -2.27 3.16
C ALA A 19 -0.80 -3.58 3.94
N VAL A 20 0.22 -3.65 4.78
CA VAL A 20 0.51 -4.83 5.61
C VAL A 20 -0.66 -5.13 6.55
N LEU A 21 -1.20 -4.11 7.20
CA LEU A 21 -2.29 -4.26 8.16
C LEU A 21 -3.58 -4.78 7.54
N THR A 22 -3.77 -4.64 6.23
CA THR A 22 -4.94 -5.21 5.55
C THR A 22 -5.00 -6.74 5.66
N LYS A 23 -3.87 -7.40 5.95
CA LYS A 23 -3.74 -8.85 6.08
C LYS A 23 -3.53 -9.31 7.52
N VAL A 24 -3.29 -8.41 8.45
CA VAL A 24 -3.07 -8.74 9.86
C VAL A 24 -4.42 -8.93 10.55
N SER A 25 -4.63 -10.08 11.16
CA SER A 25 -5.87 -10.41 11.88
C SER A 25 -6.22 -9.35 12.92
N GLY A 26 -7.49 -9.02 13.01
CA GLY A 26 -8.02 -8.09 14.01
C GLY A 26 -8.21 -6.68 13.44
N LYS A 27 -8.31 -5.74 14.35
CA LYS A 27 -8.54 -4.32 14.04
C LYS A 27 -7.28 -3.52 14.29
N SER A 28 -6.97 -2.61 13.39
CA SER A 28 -5.84 -1.69 13.51
C SER A 28 -6.29 -0.26 13.25
N ILE A 29 -5.64 0.70 13.89
CA ILE A 29 -5.90 2.12 13.70
C ILE A 29 -4.57 2.79 13.38
N ILE A 30 -4.55 3.58 12.31
CA ILE A 30 -3.45 4.47 11.99
C ILE A 30 -3.93 5.91 12.11
N GLU A 31 -3.22 6.71 12.88
CA GLU A 31 -3.44 8.15 12.95
C GLU A 31 -2.30 8.86 12.24
N GLU A 32 -2.62 9.62 11.19
CA GLU A 32 -1.66 10.41 10.42
C GLU A 32 -1.68 11.85 10.90
N THR A 33 -0.56 12.32 11.47
CA THR A 33 -0.49 13.67 12.06
C THR A 33 0.39 14.64 11.29
N ILE A 34 1.10 14.17 10.26
CA ILE A 34 2.08 14.98 9.54
C ILE A 34 1.51 15.53 8.23
N PHE A 35 0.87 14.68 7.42
CA PHE A 35 0.32 15.08 6.12
C PHE A 35 -1.14 14.67 5.96
N SER A 36 -1.99 15.62 5.57
CA SER A 36 -3.43 15.39 5.40
C SER A 36 -3.79 14.40 4.28
N ASN A 37 -2.94 14.24 3.26
CA ASN A 37 -3.24 13.46 2.05
C ASN A 37 -2.44 12.15 1.95
N ARG A 38 -2.14 11.50 3.08
CA ARG A 38 -1.36 10.25 3.07
C ARG A 38 -2.17 8.99 2.82
N PHE A 39 -3.49 9.08 2.82
CA PHE A 39 -4.36 7.92 2.63
C PHE A 39 -4.73 7.65 1.16
N MET A 40 -3.91 8.10 0.21
CA MET A 40 -4.18 7.95 -1.22
C MET A 40 -4.18 6.49 -1.69
N ALA A 41 -3.50 5.59 -0.98
CA ALA A 41 -3.51 4.16 -1.29
C ALA A 41 -4.83 3.48 -0.91
N VAL A 42 -5.63 4.07 -0.03
CA VAL A 42 -6.84 3.44 0.51
C VAL A 42 -7.84 3.06 -0.58
N PRO A 43 -8.22 3.94 -1.53
CA PRO A 43 -9.15 3.55 -2.58
C PRO A 43 -8.65 2.34 -3.40
N GLU A 44 -7.37 2.28 -3.66
CA GLU A 44 -6.76 1.19 -4.44
C GLU A 44 -6.74 -0.12 -3.65
N LEU A 45 -6.37 -0.07 -2.36
CA LEU A 45 -6.42 -1.24 -1.48
C LEU A 45 -7.86 -1.75 -1.30
N LYS A 46 -8.84 -0.85 -1.25
CA LYS A 46 -10.25 -1.22 -1.19
C LYS A 46 -10.72 -1.94 -2.46
N ARG A 47 -10.19 -1.61 -3.63
CA ARG A 47 -10.44 -2.37 -4.85
C ARG A 47 -9.98 -3.82 -4.75
N MET A 48 -8.96 -4.09 -3.96
CA MET A 48 -8.46 -5.44 -3.67
C MET A 48 -9.25 -6.15 -2.57
N GLY A 49 -10.29 -5.52 -2.03
CA GLY A 49 -11.13 -6.09 -0.98
C GLY A 49 -10.70 -5.74 0.43
N ALA A 50 -9.76 -4.83 0.61
CA ALA A 50 -9.37 -4.38 1.95
C ALA A 50 -10.53 -3.64 2.64
N LYS A 51 -10.71 -3.91 3.92
CA LYS A 51 -11.70 -3.21 4.76
C LYS A 51 -11.02 -2.09 5.52
N ILE A 52 -11.14 -0.89 4.97
CA ILE A 52 -10.55 0.33 5.52
C ILE A 52 -11.62 1.42 5.52
N SER A 53 -11.79 2.08 6.65
CA SER A 53 -12.62 3.29 6.73
C SER A 53 -11.77 4.44 7.24
N ILE A 54 -11.97 5.62 6.63
CA ILE A 54 -11.27 6.84 6.98
C ILE A 54 -12.22 7.75 7.74
N LYS A 55 -11.74 8.26 8.88
CA LYS A 55 -12.46 9.28 9.64
C LYS A 55 -11.45 10.32 10.09
N LYS A 56 -11.54 11.52 9.54
CA LYS A 56 -10.58 12.61 9.74
C LYS A 56 -9.16 12.13 9.37
N ASN A 57 -8.21 12.18 10.30
CA ASN A 57 -6.83 11.75 10.09
C ASN A 57 -6.56 10.29 10.52
N LYS A 58 -7.62 9.50 10.71
CA LYS A 58 -7.51 8.11 11.16
C LYS A 58 -8.01 7.14 10.12
N ALA A 59 -7.25 6.06 9.93
CA ALA A 59 -7.67 4.90 9.15
C ALA A 59 -7.97 3.75 10.11
N PHE A 60 -9.16 3.18 9.96
CA PHE A 60 -9.60 2.00 10.71
C PHE A 60 -9.55 0.80 9.76
N ILE A 61 -8.74 -0.19 10.10
CA ILE A 61 -8.43 -1.32 9.23
C ILE A 61 -8.89 -2.61 9.90
N ILE A 62 -9.64 -3.42 9.16
CA ILE A 62 -10.00 -4.77 9.59
C ILE A 62 -9.23 -5.74 8.69
N GLY A 63 -8.34 -6.53 9.28
CA GLY A 63 -7.53 -7.50 8.55
C GLY A 63 -8.39 -8.55 7.84
N GLN A 64 -7.98 -8.89 6.62
CA GLN A 64 -8.67 -9.86 5.78
C GLN A 64 -7.78 -11.07 5.54
N LYS A 65 -8.35 -12.27 5.59
CA LYS A 65 -7.62 -13.49 5.23
C LYS A 65 -7.22 -13.50 3.77
N LYS A 66 -8.05 -12.90 2.91
CA LYS A 66 -7.90 -12.92 1.47
C LYS A 66 -8.15 -11.54 0.88
N LEU A 67 -7.24 -11.10 0.02
CA LEU A 67 -7.43 -9.98 -0.88
C LEU A 67 -7.54 -10.50 -2.32
N ASN A 68 -8.21 -9.76 -3.18
CA ASN A 68 -8.42 -10.12 -4.57
C ASN A 68 -7.58 -9.24 -5.49
N ALA A 69 -7.16 -9.81 -6.61
CA ALA A 69 -6.49 -9.04 -7.65
C ALA A 69 -7.41 -7.93 -8.18
N ALA A 70 -6.80 -6.80 -8.53
CA ALA A 70 -7.52 -5.65 -9.07
C ALA A 70 -6.63 -4.82 -9.97
N ASP A 71 -7.26 -3.99 -10.80
CA ASP A 71 -6.58 -2.97 -11.59
C ASP A 71 -6.50 -1.69 -10.77
N CYS A 72 -5.29 -1.25 -10.50
CA CYS A 72 -5.02 -0.12 -9.64
C CYS A 72 -4.23 0.96 -10.37
N ILE A 73 -4.31 2.18 -9.85
CA ILE A 73 -3.60 3.34 -10.40
C ILE A 73 -2.65 3.89 -9.34
N SER A 74 -1.37 3.96 -9.70
CA SER A 74 -0.36 4.59 -8.86
C SER A 74 -0.44 6.11 -8.98
N SER A 75 -0.39 6.82 -7.87
CA SER A 75 -0.44 8.29 -7.84
C SER A 75 0.87 8.94 -7.42
N ASP A 76 1.66 8.28 -6.60
CA ASP A 76 2.92 8.77 -6.07
C ASP A 76 3.82 7.61 -5.64
N LEU A 77 5.03 7.95 -5.24
CA LEU A 77 6.06 6.97 -4.87
C LEU A 77 5.61 6.00 -3.76
N ARG A 78 5.08 6.54 -2.67
CA ARG A 78 4.73 5.75 -1.47
C ARG A 78 3.47 4.94 -1.69
N THR A 79 2.49 5.52 -2.37
CA THR A 79 1.27 4.83 -2.77
C THR A 79 1.58 3.67 -3.71
N THR A 80 2.51 3.85 -4.63
CA THR A 80 2.95 2.77 -5.53
C THR A 80 3.41 1.55 -4.76
N PHE A 81 4.28 1.72 -3.76
CA PHE A 81 4.78 0.57 -3.01
C PHE A 81 3.68 -0.07 -2.16
N SER A 82 2.80 0.72 -1.58
CA SER A 82 1.63 0.23 -0.85
C SER A 82 0.73 -0.65 -1.73
N ILE A 83 0.45 -0.20 -2.95
CA ILE A 83 -0.36 -0.96 -3.92
C ILE A 83 0.37 -2.25 -4.34
N ILE A 84 1.68 -2.19 -4.56
CA ILE A 84 2.48 -3.39 -4.88
C ILE A 84 2.37 -4.42 -3.76
N LEU A 85 2.48 -4.01 -2.50
CA LEU A 85 2.33 -4.92 -1.36
C LEU A 85 0.93 -5.51 -1.29
N GLY A 86 -0.09 -4.72 -1.54
CA GLY A 86 -1.47 -5.20 -1.65
C GLY A 86 -1.62 -6.25 -2.75
N ALA A 87 -1.06 -5.97 -3.92
CA ALA A 87 -1.10 -6.90 -5.07
C ALA A 87 -0.37 -8.22 -4.78
N ILE A 88 0.81 -8.15 -4.14
CA ILE A 88 1.57 -9.35 -3.73
C ILE A 88 0.75 -10.19 -2.74
N SER A 89 -0.01 -9.54 -1.85
CA SER A 89 -0.84 -10.20 -0.84
C SER A 89 -2.17 -10.72 -1.40
N SER A 90 -2.52 -10.37 -2.62
CA SER A 90 -3.78 -10.75 -3.26
C SER A 90 -3.64 -12.05 -4.04
N GLU A 91 -4.75 -12.75 -4.21
CA GLU A 91 -4.82 -13.88 -5.13
C GLU A 91 -5.07 -13.37 -6.55
N GLY A 92 -4.40 -13.98 -7.53
CA GLY A 92 -4.52 -13.63 -8.95
C GLY A 92 -3.52 -12.58 -9.40
N SER A 93 -3.77 -12.00 -10.56
CA SER A 93 -2.88 -11.02 -11.19
C SER A 93 -3.48 -9.63 -11.15
N SER A 94 -2.77 -8.69 -10.55
CA SER A 94 -3.15 -7.28 -10.51
C SER A 94 -2.37 -6.49 -11.56
N THR A 95 -3.00 -5.46 -12.09
CA THR A 95 -2.35 -4.50 -12.99
C THR A 95 -2.22 -3.16 -12.27
N ILE A 96 -1.03 -2.59 -12.30
CA ILE A 96 -0.79 -1.27 -11.69
C ILE A 96 -0.38 -0.31 -12.80
N SER A 97 -1.24 0.67 -13.08
CA SER A 97 -0.98 1.72 -14.05
C SER A 97 -0.17 2.85 -13.44
N ARG A 98 0.51 3.64 -14.27
CA ARG A 98 1.35 4.77 -13.87
C ARG A 98 2.46 4.39 -12.91
N ILE A 99 3.03 3.21 -13.09
CA ILE A 99 4.08 2.67 -12.21
C ILE A 99 5.36 3.51 -12.19
N TYR A 100 5.56 4.38 -13.18
CA TYR A 100 6.73 5.25 -13.26
C TYR A 100 6.93 6.12 -12.00
N HIS A 101 5.87 6.44 -11.27
CA HIS A 101 5.97 7.15 -9.99
C HIS A 101 6.79 6.36 -8.96
N GLY A 102 6.64 5.02 -8.95
CA GLY A 102 7.40 4.16 -8.06
C GLY A 102 8.80 3.85 -8.57
N LEU A 103 8.95 3.70 -9.88
CA LEU A 103 10.26 3.36 -10.49
C LEU A 103 11.31 4.45 -10.30
N ARG A 104 10.91 5.68 -10.09
CA ARG A 104 11.81 6.80 -9.83
C ARG A 104 12.53 6.71 -8.48
N GLY A 105 11.87 6.16 -7.48
CA GLY A 105 12.36 6.17 -6.11
C GLY A 105 12.87 4.83 -5.60
N TYR A 106 12.62 3.75 -6.33
CA TYR A 106 13.04 2.41 -5.95
C TYR A 106 13.94 1.82 -7.03
N GLU A 107 15.23 1.85 -6.79
CA GLU A 107 16.22 1.35 -7.72
C GLU A 107 16.00 -0.12 -8.04
N ASN A 108 15.86 -0.44 -9.33
CA ASN A 108 15.73 -1.81 -9.82
C ASN A 108 14.62 -2.61 -9.12
N LEU A 109 13.52 -1.96 -8.78
CA LEU A 109 12.43 -2.56 -8.02
C LEU A 109 11.94 -3.88 -8.65
N GLN A 110 11.72 -3.90 -9.96
CA GLN A 110 11.27 -5.08 -10.67
C GLN A 110 12.23 -6.25 -10.49
N ILE A 111 13.53 -6.02 -10.61
CA ILE A 111 14.57 -7.05 -10.47
C ILE A 111 14.58 -7.57 -9.04
N LYS A 112 14.50 -6.68 -8.07
CA LYS A 112 14.49 -7.04 -6.64
C LYS A 112 13.27 -7.90 -6.30
N LEU A 113 12.09 -7.51 -6.78
CA LEU A 113 10.87 -8.28 -6.57
C LEU A 113 10.92 -9.66 -7.22
N LYS A 114 11.47 -9.77 -8.43
CA LYS A 114 11.67 -11.07 -9.09
C LYS A 114 12.59 -11.99 -8.29
N LYS A 115 13.65 -11.44 -7.71
CA LYS A 115 14.57 -12.21 -6.85
C LYS A 115 13.87 -12.75 -5.59
N LEU A 116 12.82 -12.09 -5.13
CA LEU A 116 11.99 -12.56 -4.02
C LEU A 116 10.94 -13.60 -4.44
N GLY A 117 10.91 -13.99 -5.71
CA GLY A 117 9.96 -14.98 -6.22
C GLY A 117 8.64 -14.39 -6.71
N ILE A 118 8.52 -13.08 -6.82
CA ILE A 118 7.31 -12.43 -7.28
C ILE A 118 7.29 -12.41 -8.80
N LYS A 119 6.18 -12.88 -9.38
CA LYS A 119 5.97 -12.85 -10.83
C LYS A 119 5.51 -11.45 -11.24
N ILE A 120 6.37 -10.73 -11.92
CA ILE A 120 6.12 -9.34 -12.33
C ILE A 120 6.58 -9.10 -13.76
N LYS A 121 5.79 -8.34 -14.53
CA LYS A 121 6.14 -7.89 -15.87
C LYS A 121 5.90 -6.40 -15.99
N LEU A 122 6.85 -5.70 -16.60
CA LEU A 122 6.67 -4.31 -17.01
C LEU A 122 6.17 -4.30 -18.46
N LYS A 123 5.05 -3.61 -18.70
CA LYS A 123 4.53 -3.33 -20.04
C LYS A 123 4.80 -1.87 -20.37
N LYS A 124 5.31 -1.64 -21.55
CA LYS A 124 5.49 -0.29 -22.08
C LYS A 124 4.20 0.21 -22.75
#